data_59e5c90dfd223802d0203d6032fda41c
#
_entry.id   59e5c90dfd223802d0203d6032fda41c
#
_cell.length_a   1.000
_cell.length_b   1.000
_cell.length_c   1.000
_cell.angle_alpha   90.00
_cell.angle_beta   90.00
_cell.angle_gamma   90.00
#
_symmetry.space_group_name_H-M   'P 1'
#
loop_
_entity.id
_entity.type
_entity.pdbx_description
1 polymer ?
#
loop_
_entity_poly.entity_id
_entity_poly.type
_entity_poly.pdbx_seq_one_letter_code
_entity_poly.pdbx_strand_id
1 'polypeptide(L)'
;LKDFGIENMVVLERGKVGETFDKWPEEMRFITPSFTTNFWAQMDLNSIATGTSPAFTLETEHPTGKEYAKYLRTISEHFELPIKENTDVEKVNYSENQFVIDIKNAESISSRFLIWAAGEYQYPDINAFTGSELCLHNSKIESWKNIKGNEFYVIGGNESGIDAAINLSKLGKKVHVLDEKSDPDAKITDPSETLTPYTVDRLMDEITNDRITLLANSKVKEIKLENNRYSIYVDGEKSM
;
A
#
# COMPACT_ATOMS: atom_id res chain seq x y z
N LEU A 1 -17.11 -5.47 -17.17
CA LEU A 1 -17.27 -6.49 -18.22
C LEU A 1 -18.70 -7.02 -18.27
N LYS A 2 -19.31 -7.36 -17.12
CA LYS A 2 -20.73 -7.80 -17.07
C LYS A 2 -21.66 -6.74 -17.68
N ASP A 3 -21.45 -5.47 -17.37
CA ASP A 3 -22.26 -4.36 -17.94
C ASP A 3 -22.16 -4.24 -19.46
N PHE A 4 -21.13 -4.81 -20.05
CA PHE A 4 -20.95 -4.92 -21.52
C PHE A 4 -21.41 -6.26 -22.08
N GLY A 5 -22.13 -7.10 -21.29
CA GLY A 5 -22.63 -8.39 -21.72
C GLY A 5 -21.53 -9.47 -21.88
N ILE A 6 -20.37 -9.27 -21.29
CA ILE A 6 -19.28 -10.27 -21.29
C ILE A 6 -19.45 -11.16 -20.07
N GLU A 7 -20.03 -12.33 -20.28
CA GLU A 7 -20.33 -13.31 -19.22
C GLU A 7 -19.26 -14.41 -19.11
N ASN A 8 -18.59 -14.74 -20.22
CA ASN A 8 -17.54 -15.78 -20.24
C ASN A 8 -16.22 -15.18 -19.75
N MET A 9 -16.13 -14.94 -18.45
CA MET A 9 -14.95 -14.42 -17.77
C MET A 9 -14.80 -15.09 -16.41
N VAL A 10 -13.58 -15.08 -15.87
CA VAL A 10 -13.26 -15.47 -14.50
C VAL A 10 -12.19 -14.55 -13.94
N VAL A 11 -12.28 -14.21 -12.67
CA VAL A 11 -11.23 -13.54 -11.91
C VAL A 11 -10.53 -14.59 -11.05
N LEU A 12 -9.21 -14.68 -11.17
CA LEU A 12 -8.39 -15.57 -10.36
C LEU A 12 -7.76 -14.77 -9.24
N GLU A 13 -8.08 -15.09 -8.01
CA GLU A 13 -7.55 -14.44 -6.83
C GLU A 13 -6.73 -15.46 -6.02
N ARG A 14 -5.46 -15.13 -5.75
CA ARG A 14 -4.54 -16.02 -5.04
C ARG A 14 -5.00 -16.36 -3.62
N GLY A 15 -5.55 -15.39 -2.94
CA GLY A 15 -6.10 -15.53 -1.60
C GLY A 15 -7.61 -15.35 -1.56
N LYS A 16 -8.07 -14.42 -0.74
CA LYS A 16 -9.47 -13.99 -0.66
C LYS A 16 -9.66 -12.62 -1.29
N VAL A 17 -10.85 -12.31 -1.71
CA VAL A 17 -11.19 -10.97 -2.18
C VAL A 17 -10.76 -9.92 -1.14
N GLY A 18 -9.96 -8.95 -1.58
CA GLY A 18 -9.46 -7.87 -0.72
C GLY A 18 -8.28 -8.25 0.19
N GLU A 19 -7.66 -9.43 0.01
CA GLU A 19 -6.57 -9.90 0.90
C GLU A 19 -5.38 -8.93 0.97
N THR A 20 -5.07 -8.22 -0.10
CA THR A 20 -4.02 -7.19 -0.08
C THR A 20 -4.31 -6.13 0.98
N PHE A 21 -5.56 -5.70 1.09
CA PHE A 21 -5.98 -4.72 2.09
C PHE A 21 -6.05 -5.32 3.50
N ASP A 22 -6.44 -6.58 3.64
CA ASP A 22 -6.39 -7.29 4.93
C ASP A 22 -4.96 -7.38 5.50
N LYS A 23 -3.95 -7.37 4.61
CA LYS A 23 -2.52 -7.42 4.98
C LYS A 23 -1.89 -6.05 5.27
N TRP A 24 -2.62 -4.97 5.11
CA TRP A 24 -2.13 -3.65 5.51
C TRP A 24 -1.91 -3.59 7.03
N PRO A 25 -0.95 -2.78 7.51
CA PRO A 25 -0.88 -2.46 8.93
C PRO A 25 -2.24 -2.03 9.48
N GLU A 26 -2.58 -2.45 10.68
CA GLU A 26 -3.90 -2.16 11.27
C GLU A 26 -4.21 -0.67 11.38
N GLU A 27 -3.18 0.15 11.55
CA GLU A 27 -3.28 1.59 11.69
C GLU A 27 -3.33 2.32 10.35
N MET A 28 -2.96 1.66 9.25
CA MET A 28 -2.95 2.27 7.91
C MET A 28 -4.37 2.61 7.46
N ARG A 29 -4.51 3.76 6.85
CA ARG A 29 -5.78 4.30 6.33
C ARG A 29 -5.66 4.65 4.86
N PHE A 30 -6.78 4.62 4.16
CA PHE A 30 -6.85 5.20 2.84
C PHE A 30 -6.51 6.69 2.90
N ILE A 31 -5.62 7.14 2.03
CA ILE A 31 -5.26 8.54 1.89
C ILE A 31 -6.31 9.33 1.09
N THR A 32 -7.00 8.64 0.17
CA THR A 32 -8.13 9.20 -0.57
C THR A 32 -9.37 9.16 0.31
N PRO A 33 -10.04 10.31 0.53
CA PRO A 33 -11.23 10.36 1.36
C PRO A 33 -12.42 9.70 0.66
N SER A 34 -13.20 8.94 1.41
CA SER A 34 -14.51 8.42 1.00
C SER A 34 -15.58 9.45 1.38
N PHE A 35 -16.10 10.17 0.41
CA PHE A 35 -17.22 11.08 0.59
C PHE A 35 -18.14 11.02 -0.63
N THR A 36 -19.40 11.33 -0.42
CA THR A 36 -20.40 11.27 -1.47
C THR A 36 -20.14 12.31 -2.54
N THR A 37 -20.06 11.87 -3.78
CA THR A 37 -19.94 12.73 -4.94
C THR A 37 -20.79 12.19 -6.09
N ASN A 38 -21.33 13.09 -6.90
CA ASN A 38 -22.08 12.74 -8.11
C ASN A 38 -21.24 12.87 -9.39
N PHE A 39 -19.94 13.10 -9.25
CA PHE A 39 -19.07 13.21 -10.39
C PHE A 39 -18.83 11.83 -11.00
N TRP A 40 -18.97 11.67 -12.30
CA TRP A 40 -18.76 10.42 -13.03
C TRP A 40 -19.69 9.24 -12.66
N ALA A 41 -20.87 9.49 -12.13
CA ALA A 41 -21.80 8.47 -11.65
C ALA A 41 -21.23 7.57 -10.53
N GLN A 42 -20.14 7.99 -9.89
CA GLN A 42 -19.57 7.36 -8.72
C GLN A 42 -20.07 8.07 -7.46
N MET A 43 -20.41 7.31 -6.43
CA MET A 43 -20.91 7.89 -5.17
C MET A 43 -19.78 8.43 -4.28
N ASP A 44 -18.57 7.92 -4.41
CA ASP A 44 -17.35 8.47 -3.81
C ASP A 44 -16.09 8.03 -4.58
N LEU A 45 -14.93 8.62 -4.23
CA LEU A 45 -13.67 8.39 -4.92
C LEU A 45 -13.12 6.97 -4.74
N ASN A 46 -13.48 6.29 -3.67
CA ASN A 46 -13.06 4.91 -3.38
C ASN A 46 -14.11 3.87 -3.82
N SER A 47 -15.19 4.31 -4.44
CA SER A 47 -16.21 3.42 -4.99
C SER A 47 -15.68 2.69 -6.22
N ILE A 48 -15.87 1.37 -6.27
CA ILE A 48 -15.47 0.52 -7.41
C ILE A 48 -16.64 0.07 -8.27
N ALA A 49 -17.85 0.37 -7.85
CA ALA A 49 -19.07 0.00 -8.59
C ALA A 49 -20.11 1.11 -8.52
N THR A 50 -20.81 1.35 -9.63
CA THR A 50 -21.88 2.34 -9.71
C THR A 50 -22.95 2.10 -8.64
N GLY A 51 -23.38 3.16 -7.99
CA GLY A 51 -24.41 3.09 -6.95
C GLY A 51 -23.93 2.57 -5.59
N THR A 52 -22.63 2.37 -5.42
CA THR A 52 -22.03 1.95 -4.13
C THR A 52 -21.13 3.02 -3.55
N SER A 53 -20.94 3.02 -2.24
CA SER A 53 -20.08 3.99 -1.54
C SER A 53 -19.47 3.37 -0.28
N PRO A 54 -18.12 3.30 -0.18
CA PRO A 54 -17.46 2.97 1.06
C PRO A 54 -17.85 3.90 2.21
N ALA A 55 -18.02 5.21 1.95
CA ALA A 55 -18.44 6.18 2.97
C ALA A 55 -19.74 5.77 3.66
N PHE A 56 -20.74 5.34 2.89
CA PHE A 56 -22.02 4.86 3.45
C PHE A 56 -21.91 3.47 4.06
N THR A 57 -21.18 2.57 3.40
CA THR A 57 -21.10 1.17 3.82
C THR A 57 -20.27 0.98 5.08
N LEU A 58 -19.24 1.80 5.26
CA LEU A 58 -18.24 1.67 6.32
C LEU A 58 -18.36 2.79 7.37
N GLU A 59 -19.16 3.80 7.11
CA GLU A 59 -19.36 4.99 7.98
C GLU A 59 -18.04 5.69 8.33
N THR A 60 -17.09 5.71 7.40
CA THR A 60 -15.78 6.33 7.59
C THR A 60 -15.27 6.98 6.32
N GLU A 61 -14.60 8.11 6.47
CA GLU A 61 -13.98 8.85 5.37
C GLU A 61 -12.65 8.21 4.94
N HIS A 62 -11.88 7.72 5.90
CA HIS A 62 -10.58 7.08 5.66
C HIS A 62 -10.58 5.64 6.21
N PRO A 63 -11.12 4.67 5.46
CA PRO A 63 -11.22 3.29 5.92
C PRO A 63 -9.85 2.64 6.14
N THR A 64 -9.80 1.72 7.08
CA THR A 64 -8.68 0.79 7.22
C THR A 64 -8.64 -0.21 6.07
N GLY A 65 -7.53 -0.90 5.92
CA GLY A 65 -7.45 -2.02 4.97
C GLY A 65 -8.53 -3.08 5.23
N LYS A 66 -8.74 -3.49 6.47
CA LYS A 66 -9.77 -4.50 6.84
C LYS A 66 -11.20 -4.06 6.50
N GLU A 67 -11.53 -2.79 6.74
CA GLU A 67 -12.83 -2.23 6.38
C GLU A 67 -13.01 -2.22 4.86
N TYR A 68 -12.01 -1.77 4.11
CA TYR A 68 -12.11 -1.76 2.66
C TYR A 68 -12.14 -3.17 2.05
N ALA A 69 -11.39 -4.12 2.59
CA ALA A 69 -11.49 -5.53 2.20
C ALA A 69 -12.91 -6.09 2.41
N LYS A 70 -13.58 -5.71 3.51
CA LYS A 70 -14.98 -6.06 3.75
C LYS A 70 -15.90 -5.47 2.68
N TYR A 71 -15.70 -4.19 2.32
CA TYR A 71 -16.45 -3.56 1.23
C TYR A 71 -16.28 -4.31 -0.09
N LEU A 72 -15.04 -4.67 -0.47
CA LEU A 72 -14.76 -5.43 -1.69
C LEU A 72 -15.48 -6.80 -1.71
N ARG A 73 -15.47 -7.51 -0.60
CA ARG A 73 -16.20 -8.79 -0.46
C ARG A 73 -17.71 -8.61 -0.64
N THR A 74 -18.26 -7.61 0.04
CA THR A 74 -19.70 -7.29 -0.10
C THR A 74 -20.07 -6.97 -1.54
N ILE A 75 -19.25 -6.18 -2.24
CA ILE A 75 -19.46 -5.86 -3.65
C ILE A 75 -19.37 -7.11 -4.53
N SER A 76 -18.36 -7.96 -4.30
CA SER A 76 -18.18 -9.18 -5.11
C SER A 76 -19.35 -10.14 -4.97
N GLU A 77 -19.90 -10.29 -3.78
CA GLU A 77 -21.07 -11.10 -3.47
C GLU A 77 -22.34 -10.49 -4.09
N HIS A 78 -22.57 -9.18 -3.88
CA HIS A 78 -23.75 -8.49 -4.38
C HIS A 78 -23.89 -8.54 -5.91
N PHE A 79 -22.78 -8.39 -6.62
CA PHE A 79 -22.76 -8.45 -8.09
C PHE A 79 -22.51 -9.86 -8.62
N GLU A 80 -22.44 -10.87 -7.76
CA GLU A 80 -22.19 -12.26 -8.15
C GLU A 80 -21.01 -12.38 -9.12
N LEU A 81 -19.86 -11.78 -8.75
CA LEU A 81 -18.70 -11.77 -9.62
C LEU A 81 -18.08 -13.17 -9.71
N PRO A 82 -17.70 -13.63 -10.91
CA PRO A 82 -17.15 -14.96 -11.12
C PRO A 82 -15.70 -15.05 -10.63
N ILE A 83 -15.49 -14.97 -9.31
CA ILE A 83 -14.17 -14.99 -8.68
C ILE A 83 -13.87 -16.40 -8.19
N LYS A 84 -12.68 -16.90 -8.53
CA LYS A 84 -12.09 -18.12 -7.96
C LYS A 84 -11.01 -17.70 -6.97
N GLU A 85 -11.35 -17.74 -5.68
CA GLU A 85 -10.42 -17.53 -4.58
C GLU A 85 -9.46 -18.71 -4.42
N ASN A 86 -8.37 -18.51 -3.67
CA ASN A 86 -7.32 -19.51 -3.42
C ASN A 86 -6.75 -20.13 -4.70
N THR A 87 -6.68 -19.31 -5.76
CA THR A 87 -6.22 -19.72 -7.09
C THR A 87 -4.92 -19.00 -7.43
N ASP A 88 -3.80 -19.65 -7.14
CA ASP A 88 -2.45 -19.10 -7.35
C ASP A 88 -1.98 -19.34 -8.79
N VAL A 89 -1.84 -18.27 -9.56
CA VAL A 89 -1.31 -18.32 -10.93
C VAL A 89 0.21 -18.29 -10.87
N GLU A 90 0.86 -19.37 -11.31
CA GLU A 90 2.31 -19.48 -11.30
C GLU A 90 2.95 -18.92 -12.57
N LYS A 91 2.28 -19.08 -13.71
CA LYS A 91 2.81 -18.68 -15.00
C LYS A 91 1.72 -18.39 -16.01
N VAL A 92 2.00 -17.47 -16.90
CA VAL A 92 1.19 -17.20 -18.09
C VAL A 92 2.05 -17.34 -19.33
N ASN A 93 1.61 -18.15 -20.28
CA ASN A 93 2.23 -18.33 -21.60
C ASN A 93 1.25 -17.86 -22.68
N TYR A 94 1.78 -17.41 -23.81
CA TYR A 94 0.98 -17.10 -24.98
C TYR A 94 1.39 -18.03 -26.13
N SER A 95 0.47 -18.85 -26.58
CA SER A 95 0.69 -19.79 -27.69
C SER A 95 -0.62 -20.02 -28.45
N GLU A 96 -0.53 -20.30 -29.74
CA GLU A 96 -1.69 -20.62 -30.58
C GLU A 96 -2.82 -19.57 -30.50
N ASN A 97 -2.49 -18.27 -30.43
CA ASN A 97 -3.40 -17.14 -30.30
C ASN A 97 -4.26 -17.13 -29.04
N GLN A 98 -3.80 -17.76 -27.96
CA GLN A 98 -4.46 -17.70 -26.64
C GLN A 98 -3.44 -17.70 -25.50
N PHE A 99 -3.89 -17.20 -24.35
CA PHE A 99 -3.16 -17.27 -23.09
C PHE A 99 -3.42 -18.62 -22.44
N VAL A 100 -2.37 -19.27 -22.01
CA VAL A 100 -2.42 -20.47 -21.16
C VAL A 100 -1.95 -20.05 -19.76
N ILE A 101 -2.82 -20.22 -18.79
CA ILE A 101 -2.64 -19.78 -17.41
C ILE A 101 -2.41 -21.02 -16.56
N ASP A 102 -1.18 -21.18 -16.07
CA ASP A 102 -0.78 -22.31 -15.22
C ASP A 102 -1.13 -21.98 -13.77
N ILE A 103 -1.95 -22.82 -13.16
CA ILE A 103 -2.45 -22.65 -11.80
C ILE A 103 -1.77 -23.67 -10.90
N LYS A 104 -1.28 -23.23 -9.78
CA LYS A 104 -0.63 -24.07 -8.79
C LYS A 104 -1.53 -25.18 -8.29
N ASN A 105 -1.07 -26.42 -8.43
CA ASN A 105 -1.81 -27.61 -7.99
C ASN A 105 -3.20 -27.80 -8.65
N ALA A 106 -3.43 -27.22 -9.84
CA ALA A 106 -4.66 -27.36 -10.59
C ALA A 106 -4.39 -27.44 -12.10
N GLU A 107 -5.41 -27.74 -12.89
CA GLU A 107 -5.32 -27.72 -14.34
C GLU A 107 -5.16 -26.29 -14.87
N SER A 108 -4.37 -26.14 -15.93
CA SER A 108 -4.22 -24.87 -16.63
C SER A 108 -5.54 -24.49 -17.33
N ILE A 109 -5.81 -23.22 -17.43
CA ILE A 109 -6.94 -22.68 -18.18
C ILE A 109 -6.46 -21.87 -19.37
N SER A 110 -7.27 -21.79 -20.42
CA SER A 110 -6.98 -21.00 -21.61
C SER A 110 -7.96 -19.86 -21.79
N SER A 111 -7.46 -18.71 -22.27
CA SER A 111 -8.28 -17.55 -22.57
C SER A 111 -7.75 -16.80 -23.79
N ARG A 112 -8.65 -16.19 -24.57
CA ARG A 112 -8.24 -15.29 -25.68
C ARG A 112 -7.74 -13.93 -25.19
N PHE A 113 -8.20 -13.49 -24.04
CA PHE A 113 -7.86 -12.21 -23.45
C PHE A 113 -7.41 -12.41 -22.00
N LEU A 114 -6.41 -11.67 -21.58
CA LEU A 114 -5.92 -11.62 -20.22
C LEU A 114 -5.85 -10.16 -19.75
N ILE A 115 -6.35 -9.92 -18.54
CA ILE A 115 -6.15 -8.66 -17.83
C ILE A 115 -5.25 -8.96 -16.64
N TRP A 116 -4.05 -8.39 -16.65
CA TRP A 116 -3.11 -8.50 -15.53
C TRP A 116 -3.40 -7.41 -14.51
N ALA A 117 -3.93 -7.79 -13.35
CA ALA A 117 -4.32 -6.89 -12.28
C ALA A 117 -3.82 -7.37 -10.90
N ALA A 118 -2.62 -7.97 -10.86
CA ALA A 118 -2.07 -8.60 -9.66
C ALA A 118 -1.64 -7.61 -8.56
N GLY A 119 -1.54 -6.32 -8.86
CA GLY A 119 -1.06 -5.29 -7.93
C GLY A 119 0.44 -5.39 -7.64
N GLU A 120 0.97 -4.45 -6.89
CA GLU A 120 2.41 -4.32 -6.60
C GLU A 120 2.75 -4.42 -5.11
N TYR A 121 1.83 -4.12 -4.23
CA TYR A 121 2.06 -4.06 -2.78
C TYR A 121 2.75 -5.29 -2.18
N GLN A 122 2.47 -6.46 -2.72
CA GLN A 122 3.04 -7.74 -2.28
C GLN A 122 4.45 -8.03 -2.80
N TYR A 123 4.98 -7.19 -3.69
CA TYR A 123 6.31 -7.33 -4.32
C TYR A 123 7.16 -6.08 -4.06
N PRO A 124 7.49 -5.79 -2.78
CA PRO A 124 8.32 -4.64 -2.46
C PRO A 124 9.74 -4.83 -3.00
N ASP A 125 10.38 -3.74 -3.42
CA ASP A 125 11.82 -3.73 -3.63
C ASP A 125 12.53 -3.71 -2.26
N ILE A 126 12.97 -4.90 -1.85
CA ILE A 126 13.68 -5.09 -0.58
C ILE A 126 15.22 -5.03 -0.74
N ASN A 127 15.72 -4.75 -1.94
CA ASN A 127 17.15 -4.68 -2.25
C ASN A 127 17.59 -3.30 -2.75
N ALA A 128 16.89 -2.25 -2.33
CA ALA A 128 17.10 -0.89 -2.82
C ALA A 128 18.50 -0.31 -2.49
N PHE A 129 19.17 -0.82 -1.45
CA PHE A 129 20.52 -0.40 -1.03
C PHE A 129 21.20 -1.49 -0.22
N THR A 130 22.52 -1.37 -0.02
CA THR A 130 23.32 -2.34 0.76
C THR A 130 22.86 -2.40 2.22
N GLY A 131 22.57 -3.59 2.74
CA GLY A 131 22.05 -3.76 4.12
C GLY A 131 20.57 -3.54 4.27
N SER A 132 19.81 -3.39 3.18
CA SER A 132 18.34 -3.23 3.21
C SER A 132 17.62 -4.43 3.84
N GLU A 133 18.21 -5.61 3.83
CA GLU A 133 17.72 -6.82 4.51
C GLU A 133 17.67 -6.67 6.04
N LEU A 134 18.35 -5.68 6.60
CA LEU A 134 18.29 -5.33 8.02
C LEU A 134 17.06 -4.48 8.37
N CYS A 135 16.33 -4.02 7.37
CA CYS A 135 15.14 -3.19 7.52
C CYS A 135 13.85 -4.03 7.51
N LEU A 136 12.83 -3.50 8.14
CA LEU A 136 11.47 -4.01 8.03
C LEU A 136 10.73 -3.22 6.94
N HIS A 137 10.27 -3.89 5.89
CA HIS A 137 9.44 -3.23 4.90
C HIS A 137 8.00 -3.09 5.40
N ASN A 138 7.35 -1.95 5.11
CA ASN A 138 5.98 -1.66 5.52
C ASN A 138 4.97 -2.78 5.20
N SER A 139 5.09 -3.43 4.04
CA SER A 139 4.22 -4.56 3.65
C SER A 139 4.37 -5.83 4.51
N LYS A 140 5.30 -5.86 5.46
CA LYS A 140 5.52 -6.97 6.39
C LYS A 140 5.06 -6.63 7.83
N ILE A 141 4.52 -5.45 8.03
CA ILE A 141 4.05 -4.98 9.32
C ILE A 141 2.57 -5.26 9.46
N GLU A 142 2.19 -6.03 10.46
CA GLU A 142 0.78 -6.28 10.79
C GLU A 142 0.19 -5.14 11.63
N SER A 143 0.97 -4.62 12.57
CA SER A 143 0.58 -3.48 13.42
C SER A 143 1.83 -2.81 13.98
N TRP A 144 1.88 -1.50 13.95
CA TRP A 144 2.96 -0.70 14.53
C TRP A 144 3.06 -0.87 16.06
N LYS A 145 1.97 -1.25 16.73
CA LYS A 145 1.95 -1.54 18.17
C LYS A 145 2.85 -2.71 18.56
N ASN A 146 3.06 -3.65 17.64
CA ASN A 146 3.85 -4.85 17.87
C ASN A 146 5.35 -4.62 17.71
N ILE A 147 5.78 -3.47 17.16
CA ILE A 147 7.18 -3.16 16.89
C ILE A 147 7.87 -2.66 18.17
N LYS A 148 8.91 -3.38 18.57
CA LYS A 148 9.70 -3.05 19.76
C LYS A 148 10.74 -1.99 19.45
N GLY A 149 10.96 -1.07 20.37
CA GLY A 149 11.92 0.02 20.27
C GLY A 149 11.31 1.34 20.70
N ASN A 150 12.15 2.36 20.89
CA ASN A 150 11.73 3.71 21.29
C ASN A 150 12.12 4.77 20.26
N GLU A 151 13.08 4.45 19.40
CA GLU A 151 13.59 5.35 18.35
C GLU A 151 13.70 4.58 17.05
N PHE A 152 13.21 5.17 15.98
CA PHE A 152 13.09 4.54 14.67
C PHE A 152 13.61 5.45 13.57
N TYR A 153 14.21 4.83 12.57
CA TYR A 153 14.58 5.47 11.31
C TYR A 153 13.71 4.90 10.21
N VAL A 154 12.95 5.77 9.54
CA VAL A 154 12.11 5.44 8.40
C VAL A 154 12.80 5.91 7.14
N ILE A 155 12.96 5.04 6.16
CA ILE A 155 13.61 5.35 4.89
C ILE A 155 12.54 5.52 3.82
N GLY A 156 12.51 6.72 3.25
CA GLY A 156 11.48 7.17 2.30
C GLY A 156 10.43 8.07 2.96
N GLY A 157 10.31 9.28 2.45
CA GLY A 157 9.45 10.36 2.93
C GLY A 157 8.14 10.52 2.16
N ASN A 158 7.72 9.51 1.38
CA ASN A 158 6.43 9.54 0.70
C ASN A 158 5.33 8.87 1.57
N GLU A 159 4.11 8.75 1.08
CA GLU A 159 2.89 8.35 1.79
C GLU A 159 3.10 7.20 2.79
N SER A 160 3.66 6.07 2.36
CA SER A 160 3.83 4.89 3.21
C SER A 160 4.85 5.10 4.34
N GLY A 161 5.94 5.82 4.08
CA GLY A 161 6.95 6.12 5.10
C GLY A 161 6.44 7.14 6.11
N ILE A 162 5.76 8.18 5.64
CA ILE A 162 5.16 9.19 6.53
C ILE A 162 4.02 8.58 7.35
N ASP A 163 3.17 7.74 6.77
CA ASP A 163 2.13 7.03 7.55
C ASP A 163 2.75 6.15 8.66
N ALA A 164 3.83 5.43 8.36
CA ALA A 164 4.58 4.67 9.35
C ALA A 164 5.13 5.58 10.46
N ALA A 165 5.74 6.71 10.10
CA ALA A 165 6.30 7.67 11.06
C ALA A 165 5.22 8.26 11.98
N ILE A 166 4.08 8.66 11.41
CA ILE A 166 2.93 9.17 12.17
C ILE A 166 2.42 8.12 13.17
N ASN A 167 2.23 6.87 12.72
CA ASN A 167 1.69 5.83 13.58
C ASN A 167 2.67 5.44 14.70
N LEU A 168 3.96 5.38 14.44
CA LEU A 168 5.00 5.19 15.45
C LEU A 168 5.04 6.37 16.45
N SER A 169 4.96 7.59 15.97
CA SER A 169 4.91 8.80 16.82
C SER A 169 3.72 8.79 17.76
N LYS A 170 2.54 8.45 17.28
CA LYS A 170 1.31 8.31 18.09
C LYS A 170 1.44 7.26 19.20
N LEU A 171 2.32 6.27 19.01
CA LEU A 171 2.69 5.30 20.03
C LEU A 171 3.78 5.79 21.02
N GLY A 172 4.14 7.08 20.93
CA GLY A 172 5.14 7.70 21.81
C GLY A 172 6.58 7.42 21.40
N LYS A 173 6.81 6.93 20.17
CA LYS A 173 8.16 6.65 19.66
C LYS A 173 8.76 7.92 19.06
N LYS A 174 10.10 8.02 19.09
CA LYS A 174 10.86 9.03 18.37
C LYS A 174 11.17 8.51 16.96
N VAL A 175 10.93 9.31 15.95
CA VAL A 175 11.05 8.87 14.56
C VAL A 175 11.87 9.87 13.74
N HIS A 176 12.83 9.34 12.98
CA HIS A 176 13.60 10.09 12.00
C HIS A 176 13.25 9.57 10.60
N VAL A 177 12.78 10.45 9.74
CA VAL A 177 12.48 10.11 8.34
C VAL A 177 13.61 10.60 7.47
N LEU A 178 14.28 9.65 6.79
CA LEU A 178 15.32 9.96 5.82
C LEU A 178 14.72 9.91 4.42
N ASP A 179 14.81 11.00 3.69
CA ASP A 179 14.31 11.07 2.34
C ASP A 179 15.29 11.73 1.37
N GLU A 180 15.39 11.16 0.17
CA GLU A 180 16.26 11.66 -0.89
C GLU A 180 15.78 13.00 -1.45
N LYS A 181 14.47 13.22 -1.51
CA LYS A 181 13.84 14.30 -2.27
C LYS A 181 13.07 15.31 -1.42
N SER A 182 12.91 15.10 -0.13
CA SER A 182 11.99 15.90 0.65
C SER A 182 12.43 17.34 0.79
N ASP A 183 11.89 18.15 -0.08
CA ASP A 183 11.65 19.56 0.19
C ASP A 183 10.15 19.69 0.42
N PRO A 184 9.68 19.83 1.68
CA PRO A 184 8.27 20.01 1.99
C PRO A 184 7.66 21.26 1.32
N ASP A 185 8.51 22.21 0.94
CA ASP A 185 8.13 23.46 0.28
C ASP A 185 8.26 23.38 -1.25
N ALA A 186 8.71 22.25 -1.80
CA ALA A 186 8.83 22.08 -3.24
C ALA A 186 7.46 22.21 -3.90
N LYS A 187 7.30 23.21 -4.75
CA LYS A 187 6.12 23.35 -5.62
C LYS A 187 6.21 22.32 -6.75
N ILE A 188 5.96 21.07 -6.40
CA ILE A 188 5.90 19.97 -7.36
C ILE A 188 4.54 20.04 -8.04
N THR A 189 4.56 20.01 -9.36
CA THR A 189 3.33 20.07 -10.18
C THR A 189 2.65 18.71 -10.33
N ASP A 190 3.37 17.63 -10.03
CA ASP A 190 2.84 16.27 -10.09
C ASP A 190 2.31 15.85 -8.71
N PRO A 191 0.98 15.66 -8.57
CA PRO A 191 0.39 15.25 -7.30
C PRO A 191 0.87 13.88 -6.79
N SER A 192 1.41 13.01 -7.66
CA SER A 192 1.94 11.70 -7.26
C SER A 192 3.27 11.79 -6.52
N GLU A 193 3.96 12.92 -6.63
CA GLU A 193 5.22 13.19 -5.94
C GLU A 193 5.05 13.99 -4.63
N THR A 194 3.81 14.36 -4.27
CA THR A 194 3.49 15.11 -3.06
C THR A 194 2.69 14.26 -2.08
N LEU A 195 2.77 14.60 -0.80
CA LEU A 195 1.88 14.02 0.20
C LEU A 195 0.45 14.54 0.01
N THR A 196 -0.53 13.69 0.28
CA THR A 196 -1.93 14.11 0.30
C THR A 196 -2.19 15.09 1.44
N PRO A 197 -3.17 16.01 1.32
CA PRO A 197 -3.56 16.90 2.41
C PRO A 197 -3.85 16.16 3.72
N TYR A 198 -4.52 15.02 3.66
CA TYR A 198 -4.78 14.16 4.82
C TYR A 198 -3.50 13.71 5.54
N THR A 199 -2.48 13.33 4.78
CA THR A 199 -1.20 12.90 5.35
C THR A 199 -0.41 14.09 5.90
N VAL A 200 -0.43 15.22 5.19
CA VAL A 200 0.21 16.47 5.64
C VAL A 200 -0.36 16.94 6.98
N ASP A 201 -1.69 17.01 7.10
CA ASP A 201 -2.35 17.46 8.34
C ASP A 201 -1.96 16.56 9.51
N ARG A 202 -2.00 15.24 9.34
CA ARG A 202 -1.58 14.27 10.36
C ARG A 202 -0.10 14.39 10.73
N LEU A 203 0.76 14.65 9.75
CA LEU A 203 2.20 14.83 9.96
C LEU A 203 2.48 16.11 10.76
N MET A 204 1.85 17.21 10.42
CA MET A 204 2.04 18.50 11.10
C MET A 204 1.65 18.43 12.58
N ASP A 205 0.59 17.69 12.92
CA ASP A 205 0.20 17.43 14.31
C ASP A 205 1.32 16.73 15.09
N GLU A 206 2.01 15.77 14.48
CA GLU A 206 3.07 15.00 15.14
C GLU A 206 4.43 15.74 15.17
N ILE A 207 4.75 16.54 14.17
CA ILE A 207 5.96 17.39 14.15
C ILE A 207 5.88 18.41 15.30
N THR A 208 4.71 18.99 15.54
CA THR A 208 4.50 19.95 16.63
C THR A 208 4.80 19.34 18.01
N ASN A 209 4.74 18.03 18.14
CA ASN A 209 5.07 17.30 19.36
C ASN A 209 6.54 16.88 19.48
N ASP A 210 7.43 17.34 18.62
CA ASP A 210 8.88 17.03 18.57
C ASP A 210 9.19 15.51 18.50
N ARG A 211 8.31 14.71 17.95
CA ARG A 211 8.51 13.25 17.86
C ARG A 211 8.95 12.78 16.49
N ILE A 212 8.69 13.56 15.45
CA ILE A 212 9.12 13.28 14.08
C ILE A 212 10.15 14.34 13.66
N THR A 213 11.29 13.86 13.17
CA THR A 213 12.31 14.69 12.54
C THR A 213 12.42 14.30 11.07
N LEU A 214 12.23 15.25 10.17
CA LEU A 214 12.41 15.03 8.74
C LEU A 214 13.86 15.38 8.37
N LEU A 215 14.57 14.44 7.77
CA LEU A 215 15.93 14.56 7.29
C LEU A 215 15.92 14.56 5.76
N ALA A 216 15.76 15.75 5.20
CA ALA A 216 15.76 15.98 3.76
C ALA A 216 17.15 15.73 3.15
N ASN A 217 17.20 15.47 1.84
CA ASN A 217 18.42 15.20 1.07
C ASN A 217 19.29 14.07 1.68
N SER A 218 18.62 13.07 2.24
CA SER A 218 19.24 11.98 2.98
C SER A 218 19.05 10.65 2.26
N LYS A 219 19.73 10.47 1.12
CA LYS A 219 19.71 9.20 0.37
C LYS A 219 20.52 8.14 1.08
N VAL A 220 19.85 7.15 1.63
CA VAL A 220 20.51 6.00 2.27
C VAL A 220 21.21 5.15 1.23
N LYS A 221 22.48 4.84 1.46
CA LYS A 221 23.34 4.01 0.60
C LYS A 221 23.64 2.65 1.23
N GLU A 222 23.84 2.65 2.52
CA GLU A 222 24.24 1.45 3.24
C GLU A 222 23.73 1.47 4.68
N ILE A 223 23.35 0.30 5.19
CA ILE A 223 23.09 0.06 6.61
C ILE A 223 24.00 -1.08 7.08
N LYS A 224 24.61 -0.92 8.23
CA LYS A 224 25.39 -1.96 8.91
C LYS A 224 24.89 -2.20 10.32
N LEU A 225 24.97 -3.45 10.75
CA LEU A 225 24.77 -3.83 12.14
C LEU A 225 26.16 -4.13 12.77
N GLU A 226 26.63 -3.22 13.63
CA GLU A 226 27.92 -3.32 14.30
C GLU A 226 27.71 -3.18 15.81
N ASN A 227 28.27 -4.10 16.60
CA ASN A 227 28.16 -4.06 18.06
C ASN A 227 26.70 -3.90 18.57
N ASN A 228 25.76 -4.55 17.94
CA ASN A 228 24.32 -4.48 18.23
C ASN A 228 23.70 -3.09 18.05
N ARG A 229 24.28 -2.27 17.17
CA ARG A 229 23.78 -0.95 16.77
C ARG A 229 23.73 -0.85 15.26
N TYR A 230 22.71 -0.19 14.76
CA TYR A 230 22.62 0.13 13.34
C TYR A 230 23.42 1.40 13.03
N SER A 231 24.22 1.35 11.99
CA SER A 231 24.92 2.51 11.40
C SER A 231 24.32 2.77 10.03
N ILE A 232 23.79 3.97 9.81
CA ILE A 232 23.16 4.38 8.55
C ILE A 232 24.11 5.33 7.82
N TYR A 233 24.42 5.03 6.58
CA TYR A 233 25.30 5.83 5.73
C TYR A 233 24.47 6.52 4.65
N VAL A 234 24.60 7.84 4.57
CA VAL A 234 23.88 8.72 3.64
C VAL A 234 24.90 9.39 2.74
N ASP A 235 24.76 9.26 1.42
CA ASP A 235 25.60 9.91 0.39
C ASP A 235 27.11 10.05 0.72
N GLY A 236 27.72 8.99 1.29
CA GLY A 236 29.14 8.92 1.63
C GLY A 236 29.52 9.50 2.99
N GLU A 237 28.59 10.07 3.74
CA GLU A 237 28.80 10.51 5.11
C GLU A 237 28.15 9.53 6.10
N LYS A 238 28.78 9.32 7.24
CA LYS A 238 28.18 8.57 8.35
C LYS A 238 27.19 9.49 9.04
N SER A 239 25.90 9.26 8.83
CA SER A 239 24.89 9.92 9.62
C SER A 239 24.39 8.96 10.71
N MET A 240 24.78 9.21 11.95
CA MET A 240 24.22 8.59 13.16
C MET A 240 24.39 7.09 13.35
#